data_8ad944afea2255fe4b777fada94f8220
#
_entry.id   8ad944afea2255fe4b777fada94f8220
#
_cell.length_a   1.000
_cell.length_b   1.000
_cell.length_c   1.000
_cell.angle_alpha   90.00
_cell.angle_beta   90.00
_cell.angle_gamma   90.00
#
_symmetry.space_group_name_H-M   'P 1'
#
loop_
_entity.id
_entity.type
_entity.pdbx_description
1 polymer ?
#
loop_
_entity_poly.entity_id
_entity_poly.type
_entity_poly.pdbx_seq_one_letter_code
_entity_poly.pdbx_strand_id
1 'polypeptide(L)'
;MTVFEYFKFHSLTPWTDPNIKAAYYGTKNEGNGTHFVNYYKENGYILVRMNAFCEKETVLNDKNNSFFYHGEWDHEGISLSCMKTFYDRLFVIRLTSLLRKCLFGNDINEYSIEYLKKFWTTYLEENKLFLFQTLDGHEPTGELIGYFDSILFEFLNEFYSKGYFKDTAIIIFSDHGQHLNGPFYLLDSEDFNIERVLPTLFLILPNNDILYKNDKYEQIKSNQQTFITSFDIYNTLVHIAYGDNNDNVQKKSCSYGKSLLNEIIDYKKRYCNSTMMENQIILCMCRIKN
;
A
#
# COMPACT_ATOMS: atom_id res chain seq x y z
N MET A 1 -2.84 16.17 -11.67
CA MET A 1 -2.69 15.55 -10.34
C MET A 1 -1.41 16.04 -9.67
N THR A 2 -1.38 16.14 -8.37
CA THR A 2 -0.20 16.47 -7.57
C THR A 2 0.32 15.24 -6.86
N VAL A 3 1.63 15.00 -6.94
CA VAL A 3 2.31 13.85 -6.32
C VAL A 3 3.06 14.33 -5.08
N PHE A 4 2.83 13.67 -3.96
CA PHE A 4 3.58 13.85 -2.72
C PHE A 4 4.36 12.57 -2.43
N GLU A 5 5.68 12.65 -2.41
CA GLU A 5 6.59 11.56 -2.07
C GLU A 5 7.05 11.69 -0.61
N TYR A 6 6.95 10.62 0.16
CA TYR A 6 7.27 10.64 1.59
C TYR A 6 8.63 9.99 1.85
N PHE A 7 9.69 10.80 1.92
CA PHE A 7 11.08 10.36 2.01
C PHE A 7 11.47 9.70 3.33
N LYS A 8 10.64 9.82 4.35
CA LYS A 8 10.86 9.23 5.68
C LYS A 8 9.72 8.27 6.06
N PHE A 9 9.10 7.65 5.05
CA PHE A 9 8.20 6.55 5.30
C PHE A 9 9.02 5.35 5.75
N HIS A 10 8.69 4.81 6.92
CA HIS A 10 9.45 3.79 7.60
C HIS A 10 8.57 2.58 7.88
N SER A 11 8.99 1.39 7.46
CA SER A 11 8.34 0.16 7.85
C SER A 11 8.49 -0.09 9.35
N LEU A 12 7.49 -0.70 9.98
CA LEU A 12 7.54 -1.04 11.41
C LEU A 12 8.48 -2.21 11.66
N THR A 13 8.56 -3.11 10.70
CA THR A 13 9.41 -4.31 10.72
C THR A 13 9.82 -4.63 9.28
N PRO A 14 10.83 -5.50 9.08
CA PRO A 14 11.20 -5.97 7.75
C PRO A 14 10.27 -7.08 7.22
N TRP A 15 9.10 -7.29 7.81
CA TRP A 15 8.15 -8.35 7.49
C TRP A 15 6.79 -7.78 7.11
N THR A 16 6.12 -8.42 6.16
CA THR A 16 4.84 -7.97 5.59
C THR A 16 3.73 -7.89 6.66
N ASP A 17 3.58 -8.92 7.51
CA ASP A 17 2.44 -9.02 8.43
C ASP A 17 2.23 -7.80 9.33
N PRO A 18 3.20 -7.35 10.12
CA PRO A 18 2.99 -6.20 11.00
C PRO A 18 2.73 -4.89 10.25
N ASN A 19 3.37 -4.72 9.09
CA ASN A 19 3.22 -3.50 8.29
C ASN A 19 1.83 -3.42 7.66
N ILE A 20 1.35 -4.52 7.08
CA ILE A 20 0.01 -4.60 6.49
C ILE A 20 -1.08 -4.53 7.56
N LYS A 21 -0.91 -5.17 8.71
CA LYS A 21 -1.84 -5.02 9.85
C LYS A 21 -1.96 -3.56 10.29
N ALA A 22 -0.84 -2.87 10.41
CA ALA A 22 -0.84 -1.45 10.73
C ALA A 22 -1.54 -0.60 9.66
N ALA A 23 -1.26 -0.85 8.37
CA ALA A 23 -1.82 -0.09 7.25
C ALA A 23 -3.32 -0.38 7.03
N TYR A 24 -3.79 -1.60 7.31
CA TYR A 24 -5.15 -2.01 6.97
C TYR A 24 -6.08 -2.05 8.18
N TYR A 25 -5.57 -2.30 9.38
CA TYR A 25 -6.37 -2.46 10.61
C TYR A 25 -6.06 -1.41 11.68
N GLY A 26 -5.01 -0.60 11.52
CA GLY A 26 -4.62 0.42 12.49
C GLY A 26 -4.17 -0.14 13.84
N THR A 27 -3.67 -1.38 13.88
CA THR A 27 -3.33 -2.07 15.13
C THR A 27 -1.93 -2.68 15.09
N LYS A 28 -1.30 -2.77 16.27
CA LYS A 28 -0.05 -3.51 16.48
C LYS A 28 -0.30 -4.99 16.82
N ASN A 29 -1.49 -5.32 17.28
CA ASN A 29 -1.83 -6.63 17.83
C ASN A 29 -2.87 -7.35 16.98
N GLU A 30 -2.86 -8.67 17.03
CA GLU A 30 -3.90 -9.50 16.41
C GLU A 30 -5.27 -9.25 17.06
N GLY A 31 -6.29 -9.10 16.23
CA GLY A 31 -7.70 -9.16 16.65
C GLY A 31 -8.37 -7.88 17.09
N ASN A 32 -7.68 -6.72 17.21
CA ASN A 32 -8.27 -5.52 17.82
C ASN A 32 -8.51 -4.34 16.84
N GLY A 33 -8.30 -4.51 15.54
CA GLY A 33 -8.49 -3.45 14.54
C GLY A 33 -9.69 -3.70 13.63
N THR A 34 -10.23 -2.62 13.07
CA THR A 34 -11.24 -2.69 12.00
C THR A 34 -10.55 -2.46 10.67
N HIS A 35 -10.73 -3.38 9.72
CA HIS A 35 -10.18 -3.22 8.38
C HIS A 35 -10.76 -1.97 7.71
N PHE A 36 -9.92 -1.11 7.16
CA PHE A 36 -10.31 0.19 6.60
C PHE A 36 -11.40 0.07 5.52
N VAL A 37 -11.43 -1.02 4.77
CA VAL A 37 -12.44 -1.30 3.73
C VAL A 37 -13.87 -1.24 4.26
N ASN A 38 -14.11 -1.61 5.53
CA ASN A 38 -15.43 -1.52 6.14
C ASN A 38 -15.96 -0.09 6.14
N TYR A 39 -15.09 0.91 6.30
CA TYR A 39 -15.49 2.31 6.30
C TYR A 39 -15.91 2.79 4.92
N TYR A 40 -15.27 2.27 3.87
CA TYR A 40 -15.68 2.53 2.48
C TYR A 40 -17.03 1.87 2.17
N LYS A 41 -17.23 0.63 2.62
CA LYS A 41 -18.51 -0.08 2.49
C LYS A 41 -19.63 0.66 3.22
N GLU A 42 -19.40 1.13 4.45
CA GLU A 42 -20.36 1.94 5.22
C GLU A 42 -20.74 3.23 4.49
N ASN A 43 -19.86 3.78 3.66
CA ASN A 43 -20.08 5.00 2.87
C ASN A 43 -20.53 4.71 1.42
N GLY A 44 -20.95 3.48 1.11
CA GLY A 44 -21.56 3.11 -0.18
C GLY A 44 -20.59 3.00 -1.35
N TYR A 45 -19.30 2.79 -1.10
CA TYR A 45 -18.32 2.54 -2.15
C TYR A 45 -18.48 1.12 -2.72
N ILE A 46 -18.33 0.98 -4.04
CA ILE A 46 -18.13 -0.30 -4.70
C ILE A 46 -16.69 -0.74 -4.50
N LEU A 47 -16.52 -1.96 -3.97
CA LEU A 47 -15.24 -2.46 -3.50
C LEU A 47 -14.68 -3.50 -4.47
N VAL A 48 -13.47 -3.30 -4.95
CA VAL A 48 -12.76 -4.30 -5.76
C VAL A 48 -11.38 -4.60 -5.19
N ARG A 49 -11.04 -5.87 -5.23
CA ARG A 49 -9.74 -6.38 -4.84
C ARG A 49 -9.12 -7.20 -5.97
N MET A 50 -7.88 -6.88 -6.28
CA MET A 50 -7.06 -7.60 -7.25
C MET A 50 -5.73 -7.98 -6.64
N ASN A 51 -5.36 -9.24 -6.74
CA ASN A 51 -4.05 -9.71 -6.34
C ASN A 51 -3.36 -10.42 -7.50
N ALA A 52 -2.14 -10.02 -7.77
CA ALA A 52 -1.28 -10.69 -8.74
C ALA A 52 -0.61 -11.96 -8.18
N PHE A 53 -1.07 -12.48 -7.03
CA PHE A 53 -0.59 -13.71 -6.40
C PHE A 53 -1.74 -14.53 -5.82
N CYS A 54 -1.52 -15.85 -5.70
CA CYS A 54 -2.53 -16.74 -5.14
C CYS A 54 -2.47 -16.80 -3.61
N GLU A 55 -3.45 -16.22 -2.96
CA GLU A 55 -3.55 -16.23 -1.51
C GLU A 55 -3.87 -17.60 -0.90
N LYS A 56 -4.60 -18.43 -1.64
CA LYS A 56 -5.08 -19.73 -1.11
C LYS A 56 -3.96 -20.70 -0.78
N GLU A 57 -2.77 -20.47 -1.33
CA GLU A 57 -1.65 -21.40 -1.19
C GLU A 57 -0.35 -20.75 -0.68
N THR A 58 -0.31 -19.44 -0.53
CA THR A 58 0.72 -18.85 0.32
C THR A 58 0.43 -19.29 1.75
N VAL A 59 1.42 -19.67 2.50
CA VAL A 59 1.53 -20.26 3.87
C VAL A 59 0.44 -19.87 4.89
N LEU A 60 -0.55 -19.10 4.49
CA LEU A 60 -1.60 -18.45 5.24
C LEU A 60 -2.87 -19.30 5.34
N ASN A 61 -2.73 -20.63 5.35
CA ASN A 61 -3.79 -21.55 5.79
C ASN A 61 -4.19 -21.37 7.27
N ASP A 62 -3.58 -20.41 7.94
CA ASP A 62 -3.98 -20.04 9.27
C ASP A 62 -5.17 -19.08 9.18
N LYS A 63 -6.36 -19.58 9.49
CA LYS A 63 -7.60 -18.80 9.56
C LYS A 63 -7.51 -17.59 10.50
N ASN A 64 -6.47 -17.52 11.30
CA ASN A 64 -6.18 -16.44 12.24
C ASN A 64 -5.18 -15.42 11.72
N ASN A 65 -4.49 -15.67 10.59
CA ASN A 65 -3.51 -14.77 10.00
C ASN A 65 -4.11 -14.07 8.77
N SER A 66 -5.08 -13.20 8.99
CA SER A 66 -5.71 -12.47 7.90
C SER A 66 -4.97 -11.19 7.57
N PHE A 67 -3.95 -11.26 6.71
CA PHE A 67 -3.50 -10.08 5.94
C PHE A 67 -4.64 -9.52 5.09
N PHE A 68 -5.57 -10.39 4.78
CA PHE A 68 -6.58 -10.16 3.78
C PHE A 68 -7.92 -10.09 4.47
N TYR A 69 -8.64 -9.02 4.17
CA TYR A 69 -10.02 -8.90 4.58
C TYR A 69 -10.82 -10.01 3.91
N HIS A 70 -11.35 -10.94 4.69
CA HIS A 70 -12.25 -12.00 4.25
C HIS A 70 -13.71 -11.56 4.22
N GLY A 71 -13.96 -10.25 4.22
CA GLY A 71 -15.30 -9.70 4.08
C GLY A 71 -15.81 -9.81 2.64
N GLU A 72 -17.03 -9.37 2.43
CA GLU A 72 -17.64 -9.34 1.12
C GLU A 72 -17.04 -8.19 0.29
N TRP A 73 -16.39 -8.55 -0.80
CA TRP A 73 -16.00 -7.65 -1.88
C TRP A 73 -17.08 -7.71 -2.97
N ASP A 74 -17.37 -6.58 -3.59
CA ASP A 74 -18.30 -6.58 -4.75
C ASP A 74 -17.62 -7.25 -5.95
N HIS A 75 -16.31 -7.10 -6.08
CA HIS A 75 -15.50 -7.75 -7.11
C HIS A 75 -14.16 -8.25 -6.55
N GLU A 76 -13.80 -9.47 -6.93
CA GLU A 76 -12.49 -10.06 -6.62
C GLU A 76 -11.82 -10.66 -7.85
N GLY A 77 -10.59 -10.28 -8.12
CA GLY A 77 -9.78 -10.79 -9.22
C GLY A 77 -8.61 -11.68 -8.77
N ILE A 78 -8.79 -12.50 -7.74
CA ILE A 78 -7.74 -13.38 -7.20
C ILE A 78 -7.69 -14.75 -7.88
N SER A 79 -8.72 -15.13 -8.63
CA SER A 79 -8.84 -16.47 -9.23
C SER A 79 -7.81 -16.74 -10.32
N LEU A 80 -7.41 -15.73 -11.10
CA LEU A 80 -6.40 -15.86 -12.15
C LEU A 80 -5.06 -16.28 -11.58
N SER A 81 -4.61 -15.63 -10.52
CA SER A 81 -3.34 -15.96 -9.87
C SER A 81 -3.31 -17.36 -9.27
N CYS A 82 -4.49 -17.95 -8.97
CA CYS A 82 -4.65 -19.30 -8.44
C CYS A 82 -4.83 -20.39 -9.51
N MET A 83 -4.85 -20.05 -10.80
CA MET A 83 -4.95 -21.06 -11.84
C MET A 83 -3.70 -21.93 -11.91
N LYS A 84 -3.86 -23.25 -12.05
CA LYS A 84 -2.73 -24.21 -12.14
C LYS A 84 -1.72 -23.87 -13.24
N THR A 85 -2.13 -23.15 -14.26
CA THR A 85 -1.28 -22.72 -15.36
C THR A 85 -0.25 -21.69 -14.92
N PHE A 86 -0.65 -20.78 -14.02
CA PHE A 86 0.26 -19.85 -13.36
C PHE A 86 0.85 -20.46 -12.09
N TYR A 87 0.10 -21.38 -11.46
CA TYR A 87 0.39 -21.96 -10.17
C TYR A 87 0.96 -23.39 -10.32
N ASP A 88 2.21 -23.59 -9.96
CA ASP A 88 2.86 -24.89 -9.77
C ASP A 88 3.39 -24.93 -8.32
N ARG A 89 3.53 -26.11 -7.68
CA ARG A 89 4.01 -26.25 -6.29
C ARG A 89 5.41 -25.65 -6.03
N LEU A 90 6.18 -25.44 -7.07
CA LEU A 90 7.42 -24.65 -7.04
C LEU A 90 7.18 -23.14 -7.13
N PHE A 91 5.95 -22.71 -7.11
CA PHE A 91 5.46 -21.41 -7.51
C PHE A 91 5.75 -20.29 -6.49
N VAL A 92 5.80 -20.57 -5.20
CA VAL A 92 6.25 -19.58 -4.20
C VAL A 92 7.65 -19.08 -4.56
N ILE A 93 8.50 -19.98 -5.09
CA ILE A 93 9.83 -19.64 -5.60
C ILE A 93 9.73 -18.96 -6.99
N ARG A 94 8.68 -19.22 -7.78
CA ARG A 94 8.55 -18.74 -9.17
C ARG A 94 7.75 -17.46 -9.32
N LEU A 95 6.82 -17.13 -8.41
CA LEU A 95 6.17 -15.81 -8.36
C LEU A 95 7.18 -14.70 -8.06
N THR A 96 8.19 -15.05 -7.30
CA THR A 96 9.33 -14.21 -6.97
C THR A 96 10.51 -14.49 -7.90
N SER A 97 10.27 -14.90 -9.13
CA SER A 97 11.29 -15.29 -10.10
C SER A 97 10.98 -14.71 -11.47
N LEU A 98 12.03 -14.29 -12.17
CA LEU A 98 12.00 -13.94 -13.60
C LEU A 98 11.47 -15.08 -14.50
N LEU A 99 11.41 -16.31 -13.98
CA LEU A 99 10.91 -17.49 -14.69
C LEU A 99 9.39 -17.67 -14.56
N ARG A 100 8.66 -16.68 -14.06
CA ARG A 100 7.20 -16.77 -13.98
C ARG A 100 6.57 -16.91 -15.36
N LYS A 101 5.45 -17.63 -15.41
CA LYS A 101 4.78 -17.94 -16.68
C LYS A 101 3.84 -16.82 -17.10
N CYS A 102 3.82 -16.53 -18.39
CA CYS A 102 2.77 -15.76 -19.04
C CYS A 102 1.66 -16.69 -19.53
N LEU A 103 0.42 -16.21 -19.50
CA LEU A 103 -0.74 -16.88 -20.08
C LEU A 103 -1.12 -16.17 -21.37
N PHE A 104 -1.15 -16.92 -22.49
CA PHE A 104 -1.42 -16.36 -23.83
C PHE A 104 -0.55 -15.15 -24.20
N GLY A 105 0.69 -15.13 -23.73
CA GLY A 105 1.64 -14.06 -24.00
C GLY A 105 1.61 -12.88 -23.03
N ASN A 106 0.63 -12.82 -22.14
CA ASN A 106 0.48 -11.72 -21.18
C ASN A 106 0.87 -12.13 -19.75
N ASP A 107 1.43 -11.20 -19.02
CA ASP A 107 1.73 -11.35 -17.60
C ASP A 107 0.46 -11.23 -16.72
N ILE A 108 0.54 -11.74 -15.49
CA ILE A 108 -0.57 -11.67 -14.53
C ILE A 108 -0.98 -10.21 -14.21
N ASN A 109 -0.01 -9.30 -14.18
CA ASN A 109 -0.27 -7.89 -13.92
C ASN A 109 -1.02 -7.23 -15.08
N GLU A 110 -0.76 -7.60 -16.32
CA GLU A 110 -1.50 -7.09 -17.48
C GLU A 110 -2.98 -7.46 -17.38
N TYR A 111 -3.30 -8.70 -17.03
CA TYR A 111 -4.69 -9.13 -16.78
C TYR A 111 -5.33 -8.36 -15.63
N SER A 112 -4.57 -8.12 -14.57
CA SER A 112 -5.06 -7.39 -13.40
C SER A 112 -5.38 -5.94 -13.74
N ILE A 113 -4.52 -5.27 -14.50
CA ILE A 113 -4.73 -3.90 -14.96
C ILE A 113 -5.89 -3.81 -15.97
N GLU A 114 -6.00 -4.76 -16.90
CA GLU A 114 -7.15 -4.80 -17.82
C GLU A 114 -8.49 -5.01 -17.10
N TYR A 115 -8.50 -5.84 -16.05
CA TYR A 115 -9.68 -5.99 -15.22
C TYR A 115 -10.03 -4.66 -14.51
N LEU A 116 -9.02 -3.98 -13.93
CA LEU A 116 -9.18 -2.68 -13.31
C LEU A 116 -9.77 -1.64 -14.28
N LYS A 117 -9.24 -1.58 -15.51
CA LYS A 117 -9.76 -0.66 -16.54
C LYS A 117 -11.23 -0.91 -16.81
N LYS A 118 -11.64 -2.18 -16.97
CA LYS A 118 -13.04 -2.57 -17.19
C LYS A 118 -13.92 -2.22 -15.98
N PHE A 119 -13.47 -2.55 -14.78
CA PHE A 119 -14.18 -2.20 -13.56
C PHE A 119 -14.41 -0.69 -13.47
N TRP A 120 -13.34 0.10 -13.67
CA TRP A 120 -13.41 1.55 -13.58
C TRP A 120 -14.40 2.16 -14.58
N THR A 121 -14.37 1.70 -15.83
CA THR A 121 -15.25 2.20 -16.88
C THR A 121 -16.69 1.72 -16.74
N THR A 122 -16.92 0.59 -16.07
CA THR A 122 -18.28 0.10 -15.77
C THR A 122 -18.97 0.96 -14.71
N TYR A 123 -18.21 1.46 -13.74
CA TYR A 123 -18.71 2.22 -12.59
C TYR A 123 -18.21 3.68 -12.58
N LEU A 124 -18.28 4.38 -13.72
CA LEU A 124 -17.71 5.73 -13.86
C LEU A 124 -18.25 6.72 -12.84
N GLU A 125 -19.55 6.70 -12.60
CA GLU A 125 -20.25 7.68 -11.75
C GLU A 125 -20.32 7.26 -10.27
N GLU A 126 -19.92 6.03 -9.96
CA GLU A 126 -20.05 5.49 -8.61
C GLU A 126 -18.78 5.76 -7.78
N ASN A 127 -18.97 5.94 -6.46
CA ASN A 127 -17.85 5.92 -5.53
C ASN A 127 -17.27 4.50 -5.48
N LYS A 128 -15.97 4.37 -5.66
CA LYS A 128 -15.32 3.07 -5.74
C LYS A 128 -13.96 3.06 -5.06
N LEU A 129 -13.64 1.92 -4.46
CA LEU A 129 -12.32 1.63 -3.90
C LEU A 129 -11.70 0.48 -4.67
N PHE A 130 -10.51 0.69 -5.15
CA PHE A 130 -9.69 -0.34 -5.77
C PHE A 130 -8.46 -0.64 -4.91
N LEU A 131 -8.32 -1.88 -4.49
CA LEU A 131 -7.14 -2.40 -3.82
C LEU A 131 -6.41 -3.38 -4.74
N PHE A 132 -5.19 -3.06 -5.10
CA PHE A 132 -4.32 -3.92 -5.91
C PHE A 132 -3.05 -4.24 -5.15
N GLN A 133 -2.66 -5.51 -5.17
CA GLN A 133 -1.44 -6.00 -4.56
C GLN A 133 -0.65 -6.86 -5.54
N THR A 134 0.66 -6.64 -5.59
CA THR A 134 1.60 -7.45 -6.40
C THR A 134 2.77 -7.92 -5.54
N LEU A 135 3.42 -9.00 -5.97
CA LEU A 135 4.65 -9.53 -5.36
C LEU A 135 5.92 -9.22 -6.19
N ASP A 136 5.82 -8.37 -7.20
CA ASP A 136 6.95 -8.12 -8.10
C ASP A 136 8.17 -7.53 -7.38
N GLY A 137 7.92 -6.70 -6.35
CA GLY A 137 8.97 -6.19 -5.48
C GLY A 137 9.65 -7.25 -4.60
N HIS A 138 9.07 -8.46 -4.48
CA HIS A 138 9.63 -9.57 -3.70
C HIS A 138 10.65 -10.41 -4.49
N GLU A 139 10.85 -10.12 -5.77
CA GLU A 139 11.82 -10.81 -6.61
C GLU A 139 13.25 -10.33 -6.27
N PRO A 140 14.20 -11.29 -6.01
CA PRO A 140 15.52 -10.96 -5.45
C PRO A 140 16.41 -10.05 -6.31
N THR A 141 16.23 -9.99 -7.62
CA THR A 141 17.06 -9.16 -8.51
C THR A 141 16.48 -7.76 -8.70
N GLY A 142 15.21 -7.54 -8.35
CA GLY A 142 14.48 -6.28 -8.57
C GLY A 142 14.08 -6.05 -10.03
N GLU A 143 14.25 -7.01 -10.92
CA GLU A 143 13.94 -6.84 -12.35
C GLU A 143 12.43 -6.89 -12.63
N LEU A 144 11.67 -7.72 -11.87
CA LEU A 144 10.23 -7.85 -12.09
C LEU A 144 9.48 -6.56 -11.80
N ILE A 145 9.86 -5.80 -10.78
CA ILE A 145 9.23 -4.51 -10.49
C ILE A 145 9.45 -3.51 -11.63
N GLY A 146 10.58 -3.60 -12.34
CA GLY A 146 10.86 -2.80 -13.53
C GLY A 146 9.90 -3.10 -14.70
N TYR A 147 9.52 -4.37 -14.89
CA TYR A 147 8.50 -4.72 -15.90
C TYR A 147 7.12 -4.20 -15.51
N PHE A 148 6.76 -4.32 -14.23
CA PHE A 148 5.49 -3.80 -13.73
C PHE A 148 5.41 -2.27 -13.82
N ASP A 149 6.51 -1.55 -13.65
CA ASP A 149 6.57 -0.09 -13.77
C ASP A 149 6.02 0.40 -15.11
N SER A 150 6.40 -0.23 -16.22
CA SER A 150 5.90 0.12 -17.55
C SER A 150 4.39 -0.08 -17.67
N ILE A 151 3.85 -1.19 -17.17
CA ILE A 151 2.42 -1.51 -17.20
C ILE A 151 1.64 -0.49 -16.35
N LEU A 152 2.15 -0.18 -15.17
CA LEU A 152 1.55 0.79 -14.26
C LEU A 152 1.58 2.21 -14.84
N PHE A 153 2.71 2.62 -15.44
CA PHE A 153 2.85 3.92 -16.09
C PHE A 153 1.84 4.10 -17.23
N GLU A 154 1.72 3.11 -18.12
CA GLU A 154 0.77 3.16 -19.24
C GLU A 154 -0.67 3.28 -18.74
N PHE A 155 -1.04 2.53 -17.71
CA PHE A 155 -2.35 2.60 -17.08
C PHE A 155 -2.61 3.99 -16.48
N LEU A 156 -1.70 4.49 -15.65
CA LEU A 156 -1.86 5.80 -15.01
C LEU A 156 -1.95 6.94 -16.02
N ASN A 157 -1.12 6.89 -17.07
CA ASN A 157 -1.11 7.89 -18.13
C ASN A 157 -2.40 7.87 -18.98
N GLU A 158 -2.90 6.68 -19.32
CA GLU A 158 -4.17 6.50 -20.02
C GLU A 158 -5.33 7.10 -19.22
N PHE A 159 -5.44 6.76 -17.94
CA PHE A 159 -6.53 7.20 -17.08
C PHE A 159 -6.46 8.70 -16.76
N TYR A 160 -5.26 9.23 -16.60
CA TYR A 160 -5.03 10.65 -16.47
C TYR A 160 -5.48 11.41 -17.72
N SER A 161 -5.08 10.95 -18.91
CA SER A 161 -5.42 11.60 -20.18
C SER A 161 -6.92 11.58 -20.48
N LYS A 162 -7.64 10.53 -20.01
CA LYS A 162 -9.10 10.42 -20.11
C LYS A 162 -9.86 11.19 -19.02
N GLY A 163 -9.17 11.81 -18.07
CA GLY A 163 -9.77 12.58 -16.99
C GLY A 163 -10.43 11.74 -15.90
N TYR A 164 -10.18 10.42 -15.85
CA TYR A 164 -10.79 9.52 -14.86
C TYR A 164 -10.30 9.75 -13.43
N PHE A 165 -9.17 10.44 -13.25
CA PHE A 165 -8.58 10.70 -11.94
C PHE A 165 -8.88 12.10 -11.37
N LYS A 166 -9.79 12.87 -11.98
CA LYS A 166 -10.10 14.24 -11.52
C LYS A 166 -10.62 14.31 -10.07
N ASP A 167 -11.24 13.22 -9.58
CA ASP A 167 -11.80 13.11 -8.23
C ASP A 167 -11.28 11.85 -7.49
N THR A 168 -10.07 11.41 -7.84
CA THR A 168 -9.49 10.17 -7.33
C THR A 168 -8.21 10.45 -6.55
N ALA A 169 -8.12 9.92 -5.34
CA ALA A 169 -6.87 9.81 -4.59
C ALA A 169 -6.22 8.44 -4.90
N ILE A 170 -4.89 8.44 -5.14
CA ILE A 170 -4.11 7.23 -5.38
C ILE A 170 -3.03 7.16 -4.31
N ILE A 171 -2.92 6.02 -3.63
CA ILE A 171 -1.84 5.72 -2.69
C ILE A 171 -1.05 4.54 -3.24
N ILE A 172 0.25 4.74 -3.48
CA ILE A 172 1.18 3.69 -3.90
C ILE A 172 2.19 3.53 -2.77
N PHE A 173 2.28 2.35 -2.21
CA PHE A 173 3.25 2.08 -1.15
C PHE A 173 3.74 0.64 -1.17
N SER A 174 4.94 0.42 -0.63
CA SER A 174 5.43 -0.90 -0.26
C SER A 174 5.35 -1.06 1.26
N ASP A 175 5.05 -2.25 1.73
CA ASP A 175 4.98 -2.58 3.16
C ASP A 175 6.36 -2.57 3.83
N HIS A 176 7.40 -2.99 3.13
CA HIS A 176 8.83 -2.91 3.48
C HIS A 176 9.68 -2.92 2.22
N GLY A 177 10.98 -2.71 2.35
CA GLY A 177 11.93 -2.81 1.25
C GLY A 177 12.42 -4.25 1.02
N GLN A 178 13.35 -4.42 0.06
CA GLN A 178 13.87 -5.74 -0.32
C GLN A 178 14.60 -6.40 0.86
N HIS A 179 14.29 -7.67 1.12
CA HIS A 179 14.91 -8.46 2.20
C HIS A 179 15.40 -9.86 1.76
N LEU A 180 15.16 -10.26 0.51
CA LEU A 180 15.54 -11.57 -0.03
C LEU A 180 16.83 -11.57 -0.84
N ASN A 181 17.47 -10.45 -1.00
CA ASN A 181 18.64 -10.32 -1.84
C ASN A 181 19.88 -10.95 -1.17
N GLY A 182 20.25 -12.16 -1.59
CA GLY A 182 21.36 -12.94 -1.03
C GLY A 182 22.69 -12.20 -0.91
N PRO A 183 23.16 -11.42 -1.92
CA PRO A 183 24.39 -10.63 -1.82
C PRO A 183 24.38 -9.60 -0.69
N PHE A 184 23.22 -8.96 -0.43
CA PHE A 184 23.12 -7.95 0.63
C PHE A 184 23.14 -8.54 2.03
N TYR A 185 22.67 -9.79 2.23
CA TYR A 185 22.83 -10.49 3.50
C TYR A 185 24.29 -10.72 3.89
N LEU A 186 25.16 -10.87 2.90
CA LEU A 186 26.59 -11.10 3.11
C LEU A 186 27.35 -9.80 3.42
N LEU A 187 26.78 -8.65 3.08
CA LEU A 187 27.47 -7.35 3.19
C LEU A 187 27.17 -6.63 4.49
N ASP A 188 26.10 -7.01 5.23
CA ASP A 188 25.63 -6.38 6.48
C ASP A 188 25.86 -4.85 6.50
N SER A 189 25.55 -4.21 5.37
CA SER A 189 25.83 -2.79 5.16
C SER A 189 24.71 -1.92 5.71
N GLU A 190 25.05 -0.69 6.10
CA GLU A 190 24.06 0.31 6.51
C GLU A 190 23.05 0.57 5.36
N ASP A 191 23.53 0.55 4.12
CA ASP A 191 22.70 0.75 2.92
C ASP A 191 21.63 -0.33 2.76
N PHE A 192 21.93 -1.59 3.09
CA PHE A 192 20.96 -2.67 3.08
C PHE A 192 19.84 -2.45 4.12
N ASN A 193 20.22 -1.98 5.31
CA ASN A 193 19.23 -1.67 6.34
C ASN A 193 18.35 -0.48 5.94
N ILE A 194 18.90 0.52 5.27
CA ILE A 194 18.15 1.66 4.71
C ILE A 194 17.11 1.15 3.70
N GLU A 195 17.54 0.41 2.69
CA GLU A 195 16.65 -0.14 1.66
C GLU A 195 15.54 -0.99 2.26
N ARG A 196 15.87 -1.81 3.25
CA ARG A 196 14.95 -2.75 3.88
C ARG A 196 13.81 -2.07 4.67
N VAL A 197 14.08 -0.92 5.29
CA VAL A 197 13.15 -0.27 6.22
C VAL A 197 12.60 1.08 5.77
N LEU A 198 13.10 1.64 4.68
CA LEU A 198 12.58 2.86 4.06
C LEU A 198 11.92 2.55 2.71
N PRO A 199 10.75 1.91 2.72
CA PRO A 199 10.02 1.58 1.50
C PRO A 199 9.41 2.84 0.87
N THR A 200 8.93 2.68 -0.35
CA THR A 200 8.28 3.74 -1.13
C THR A 200 6.88 4.07 -0.61
N LEU A 201 6.54 5.38 -0.54
CA LEU A 201 5.18 5.87 -0.33
C LEU A 201 4.93 7.11 -1.19
N PHE A 202 3.92 7.03 -2.06
CA PHE A 202 3.38 8.17 -2.81
C PHE A 202 1.90 8.37 -2.49
N LEU A 203 1.51 9.62 -2.27
CA LEU A 203 0.14 10.07 -2.23
C LEU A 203 -0.09 10.98 -3.45
N ILE A 204 -1.01 10.60 -4.32
CA ILE A 204 -1.31 11.33 -5.56
C ILE A 204 -2.75 11.83 -5.47
N LEU A 205 -2.92 13.14 -5.50
CA LEU A 205 -4.21 13.81 -5.33
C LEU A 205 -4.63 14.58 -6.57
N PRO A 206 -5.93 14.71 -6.84
CA PRO A 206 -6.42 15.53 -7.94
C PRO A 206 -6.10 17.01 -7.72
N ASN A 207 -5.76 17.72 -8.79
CA ASN A 207 -5.59 19.17 -8.78
C ASN A 207 -6.97 19.83 -8.83
N ASN A 208 -7.62 19.93 -7.71
CA ASN A 208 -8.92 20.59 -7.59
C ASN A 208 -8.87 21.69 -6.51
N ASP A 209 -9.91 22.49 -6.45
CA ASP A 209 -10.01 23.61 -5.51
C ASP A 209 -9.88 23.15 -4.04
N ILE A 210 -10.24 21.91 -3.71
CA ILE A 210 -10.17 21.37 -2.36
C ILE A 210 -8.71 21.27 -1.90
N LEU A 211 -7.81 20.82 -2.78
CA LEU A 211 -6.38 20.69 -2.46
C LEU A 211 -5.73 22.05 -2.16
N TYR A 212 -6.17 23.11 -2.82
CA TYR A 212 -5.57 24.45 -2.67
C TYR A 212 -6.32 25.36 -1.70
N LYS A 213 -7.44 24.89 -1.12
CA LYS A 213 -8.15 25.63 -0.07
C LYS A 213 -7.49 25.44 1.30
N ASN A 214 -7.52 26.47 2.12
CA ASN A 214 -7.09 26.46 3.53
C ASN A 214 -5.67 25.92 3.73
N ASP A 215 -4.73 26.29 2.83
CA ASP A 215 -3.33 25.84 2.89
C ASP A 215 -3.14 24.31 2.89
N LYS A 216 -4.14 23.56 2.43
CA LYS A 216 -4.13 22.09 2.43
C LYS A 216 -2.92 21.52 1.68
N TYR A 217 -2.57 22.11 0.54
CA TYR A 217 -1.40 21.72 -0.23
C TYR A 217 -0.10 21.84 0.60
N GLU A 218 0.12 22.98 1.26
CA GLU A 218 1.34 23.20 2.05
C GLU A 218 1.36 22.30 3.30
N GLN A 219 0.21 22.02 3.91
CA GLN A 219 0.09 21.07 5.01
C GLN A 219 0.52 19.66 4.60
N ILE A 220 0.00 19.15 3.48
CA ILE A 220 0.35 17.83 2.97
C ILE A 220 1.82 17.78 2.56
N LYS A 221 2.31 18.84 1.90
CA LYS A 221 3.70 18.95 1.46
C LYS A 221 4.67 18.96 2.64
N SER A 222 4.32 19.59 3.75
CA SER A 222 5.17 19.63 4.95
C SER A 222 5.43 18.22 5.52
N ASN A 223 4.50 17.29 5.31
CA ASN A 223 4.62 15.91 5.79
C ASN A 223 5.66 15.08 5.04
N GLN A 224 6.12 15.48 3.84
CA GLN A 224 7.05 14.70 3.02
C GLN A 224 8.40 14.44 3.73
N GLN A 225 8.80 15.30 4.66
CA GLN A 225 10.02 15.18 5.46
C GLN A 225 9.76 14.72 6.91
N THR A 226 8.52 14.34 7.20
CA THR A 226 8.13 13.85 8.53
C THR A 226 8.28 12.34 8.60
N PHE A 227 8.63 11.83 9.78
CA PHE A 227 8.63 10.40 10.05
C PHE A 227 7.21 9.84 9.95
N ILE A 228 7.00 8.94 9.00
CA ILE A 228 5.71 8.35 8.62
C ILE A 228 5.80 6.83 8.76
N THR A 229 4.72 6.18 9.16
CA THR A 229 4.62 4.72 9.26
C THR A 229 3.30 4.21 8.64
N SER A 230 3.14 2.90 8.56
CA SER A 230 1.92 2.25 8.07
C SER A 230 0.65 2.67 8.82
N PHE A 231 0.75 3.11 10.08
CA PHE A 231 -0.39 3.66 10.82
C PHE A 231 -0.91 4.99 10.26
N ASP A 232 -0.02 5.78 9.67
CA ASP A 232 -0.40 7.05 9.02
C ASP A 232 -1.16 6.78 7.72
N ILE A 233 -0.80 5.71 7.00
CA ILE A 233 -1.56 5.23 5.83
C ILE A 233 -2.98 4.85 6.26
N TYR A 234 -3.13 4.05 7.34
CA TYR A 234 -4.46 3.70 7.87
C TYR A 234 -5.31 4.93 8.15
N ASN A 235 -4.78 5.90 8.90
CA ASN A 235 -5.53 7.11 9.24
C ASN A 235 -5.83 7.98 8.02
N THR A 236 -4.99 7.94 6.99
CA THR A 236 -5.25 8.60 5.71
C THR A 236 -6.40 7.94 4.96
N LEU A 237 -6.43 6.61 4.92
CA LEU A 237 -7.52 5.83 4.32
C LEU A 237 -8.85 6.07 5.05
N VAL A 238 -8.84 6.11 6.39
CA VAL A 238 -10.02 6.50 7.21
C VAL A 238 -10.47 7.90 6.86
N HIS A 239 -9.55 8.85 6.75
CA HIS A 239 -9.88 10.25 6.44
C HIS A 239 -10.49 10.37 5.03
N ILE A 240 -9.96 9.66 4.04
CA ILE A 240 -10.54 9.64 2.68
C ILE A 240 -11.97 9.07 2.69
N ALA A 241 -12.22 8.02 3.47
CA ALA A 241 -13.53 7.37 3.54
C ALA A 241 -14.63 8.29 4.12
N TYR A 242 -14.29 9.14 5.08
CA TYR A 242 -15.25 10.02 5.76
C TYR A 242 -15.16 11.49 5.35
N GLY A 243 -14.15 11.88 4.58
CA GLY A 243 -13.90 13.26 4.15
C GLY A 243 -13.70 14.18 5.37
N ASP A 244 -14.29 15.37 5.31
CA ASP A 244 -14.17 16.39 6.38
C ASP A 244 -15.05 16.11 7.61
N ASN A 245 -15.64 14.91 7.75
CA ASN A 245 -16.39 14.51 8.95
C ASN A 245 -15.41 14.18 10.09
N ASN A 246 -14.91 15.22 10.74
CA ASN A 246 -13.90 15.13 11.80
C ASN A 246 -14.28 14.21 12.95
N ASP A 247 -15.56 14.13 13.34
CA ASP A 247 -16.01 13.27 14.43
C ASP A 247 -15.81 11.78 14.10
N ASN A 248 -16.17 11.35 12.88
CA ASN A 248 -15.96 9.99 12.44
C ASN A 248 -14.48 9.69 12.22
N VAL A 249 -13.74 10.62 11.62
CA VAL A 249 -12.30 10.47 11.43
C VAL A 249 -11.59 10.27 12.78
N GLN A 250 -11.88 11.08 13.80
CA GLN A 250 -11.28 10.93 15.13
C GLN A 250 -11.65 9.61 15.81
N LYS A 251 -12.92 9.19 15.74
CA LYS A 251 -13.40 7.96 16.39
C LYS A 251 -12.84 6.69 15.77
N LYS A 252 -12.58 6.71 14.46
CA LYS A 252 -12.16 5.53 13.68
C LYS A 252 -10.64 5.49 13.46
N SER A 253 -9.94 6.61 13.62
CA SER A 253 -8.49 6.68 13.51
C SER A 253 -7.79 5.93 14.65
N CYS A 254 -6.66 5.32 14.35
CA CYS A 254 -5.81 4.72 15.37
C CYS A 254 -4.96 5.79 16.08
N SER A 255 -4.62 5.53 17.34
CA SER A 255 -3.81 6.47 18.15
C SER A 255 -2.35 6.57 17.74
N TYR A 256 -1.84 5.59 16.98
CA TYR A 256 -0.43 5.49 16.60
C TYR A 256 -0.08 6.32 15.36
N GLY A 257 -1.06 6.66 14.52
CA GLY A 257 -0.91 7.36 13.25
C GLY A 257 -1.54 8.74 13.23
N LYS A 258 -1.27 9.45 12.13
CA LYS A 258 -1.91 10.71 11.74
C LYS A 258 -2.29 10.64 10.26
N SER A 259 -3.38 11.31 9.87
CA SER A 259 -3.70 11.41 8.45
C SER A 259 -2.70 12.29 7.71
N LEU A 260 -2.21 11.83 6.56
CA LEU A 260 -1.31 12.60 5.69
C LEU A 260 -2.00 13.78 5.01
N LEU A 261 -3.35 13.81 5.04
CA LEU A 261 -4.16 14.91 4.51
C LEU A 261 -4.21 16.13 5.44
N ASN A 262 -3.66 16.04 6.64
CA ASN A 262 -3.55 17.14 7.60
C ASN A 262 -2.08 17.37 7.95
N GLU A 263 -1.72 18.60 8.36
CA GLU A 263 -0.39 18.88 8.88
C GLU A 263 -0.09 18.02 10.12
N ILE A 264 1.07 17.40 10.15
CA ILE A 264 1.58 16.69 11.32
C ILE A 264 2.40 17.68 12.16
N ILE A 265 1.73 18.41 13.03
CA ILE A 265 2.29 19.53 13.82
C ILE A 265 3.45 19.08 14.72
N ASP A 266 3.32 17.90 15.32
CA ASP A 266 4.32 17.37 16.26
C ASP A 266 5.45 16.56 15.60
N TYR A 267 5.82 16.91 14.35
CA TYR A 267 6.82 16.15 13.58
C TYR A 267 8.15 15.97 14.29
N LYS A 268 8.59 16.95 15.12
CA LYS A 268 9.83 16.88 15.91
C LYS A 268 9.80 15.85 17.04
N LYS A 269 8.60 15.44 17.47
CA LYS A 269 8.40 14.41 18.50
C LYS A 269 8.13 13.03 17.91
N ARG A 270 8.02 12.94 16.58
CA ARG A 270 7.80 11.67 15.89
C ARG A 270 9.13 11.03 15.53
N TYR A 271 9.40 9.94 16.19
CA TYR A 271 10.59 9.11 15.97
C TYR A 271 10.25 7.64 16.24
N CYS A 272 11.16 6.76 15.93
CA CYS A 272 10.93 5.32 16.00
C CYS A 272 10.37 4.84 17.35
N ASN A 273 10.85 5.35 18.47
CA ASN A 273 10.38 4.94 19.79
C ASN A 273 8.90 5.26 20.05
N SER A 274 8.33 6.25 19.35
CA SER A 274 6.93 6.64 19.54
C SER A 274 5.94 5.78 18.76
N THR A 275 6.40 5.10 17.70
CA THR A 275 5.52 4.43 16.74
C THR A 275 5.90 2.98 16.48
N MET A 276 7.20 2.64 16.50
CA MET A 276 7.67 1.28 16.21
C MET A 276 7.40 0.31 17.37
N MET A 277 7.47 -0.98 17.07
CA MET A 277 7.49 -2.03 18.08
C MET A 277 8.82 -1.98 18.86
N GLU A 278 8.78 -2.17 20.18
CA GLU A 278 9.96 -2.08 21.06
C GLU A 278 11.14 -2.92 20.57
N ASN A 279 10.88 -4.12 20.07
CA ASN A 279 11.90 -5.06 19.59
C ASN A 279 12.53 -4.66 18.24
N GLN A 280 12.01 -3.65 17.56
CA GLN A 280 12.42 -3.25 16.21
C GLN A 280 13.09 -1.86 16.18
N ILE A 281 13.25 -1.22 17.33
CA ILE A 281 13.88 0.11 17.44
C ILE A 281 15.32 0.10 16.89
N ILE A 282 16.00 -1.04 16.95
CA ILE A 282 17.35 -1.22 16.41
C ILE A 282 17.43 -0.97 14.91
N LEU A 283 16.34 -1.21 14.18
CA LEU A 283 16.22 -1.00 12.73
C LEU A 283 15.87 0.44 12.35
N CYS A 284 15.73 1.33 13.35
CA CYS A 284 15.38 2.71 13.08
C CYS A 284 16.50 3.46 12.36
N MET A 285 16.25 3.85 11.11
CA MET A 285 17.17 4.64 10.29
C MET A 285 16.97 6.16 10.44
N CYS A 286 15.87 6.58 11.06
CA CYS A 286 15.59 8.00 11.37
C CYS A 286 16.22 8.43 12.70
N ARG A 287 17.46 8.02 12.98
CA ARG A 287 18.18 8.44 14.19
C ARG A 287 18.56 9.90 14.06
N ILE A 288 18.19 10.70 15.07
CA ILE A 288 18.75 12.04 15.22
C ILE A 288 20.23 11.81 15.61
N LYS A 289 21.15 12.23 14.74
CA LYS A 289 22.55 12.36 15.17
C LYS A 289 22.58 13.44 16.25
N ASN A 290 22.80 13.05 17.50
CA ASN A 290 23.08 13.98 18.59
C ASN A 290 24.41 14.67 18.34
#